data_0d73ed4a3f9a0bbf07b74803a3df4ce1
#
_entry.id   0d73ed4a3f9a0bbf07b74803a3df4ce1
#
_cell.length_a   1.000
_cell.length_b   1.000
_cell.length_c   1.000
_cell.angle_alpha   90.00
_cell.angle_beta   90.00
_cell.angle_gamma   90.00
#
_symmetry.space_group_name_H-M   'P 1'
#
loop_
_entity.id
_entity.type
_entity.pdbx_description
1 polymer ?
#
loop_
_entity_poly.entity_id
_entity_poly.type
_entity_poly.pdbx_seq_one_letter_code
_entity_poly.pdbx_strand_id
1 'polypeptide(L)'
;PSDTAEQFISPKYRELITGTTDSERFFYALLSQIDELGLVEGIRSTVNLVRAIADYSAINIMVQTPETLIAVCEFNENNQSEWSGPDHYELRFSVRDGDFLIASTGWGNTDWEHLDNHQMLVVNRSTLEYSISPL
;
A
#
# COMPACT_ATOMS: atom_id res chain seq x y z
N PRO A 1 -6.25 12.09 10.79
CA PRO A 1 -7.37 12.94 10.41
C PRO A 1 -7.44 13.13 8.90
N SER A 2 -8.66 13.27 8.37
CA SER A 2 -8.90 13.47 6.94
C SER A 2 -8.15 14.67 6.37
N ASP A 3 -8.04 15.72 7.14
CA ASP A 3 -7.40 16.98 6.74
C ASP A 3 -5.91 16.83 6.41
N THR A 4 -5.29 15.78 6.91
CA THR A 4 -3.85 15.58 6.75
C THR A 4 -3.49 15.16 5.33
N ALA A 5 -4.25 14.24 4.73
CA ALA A 5 -4.01 13.79 3.36
C ALA A 5 -4.52 14.79 2.33
N GLU A 6 -5.52 15.59 2.65
CA GLU A 6 -6.14 16.54 1.72
C GLU A 6 -5.16 17.56 1.13
N GLN A 7 -4.13 17.94 1.88
CA GLN A 7 -3.12 18.87 1.38
C GLN A 7 -2.35 18.36 0.15
N PHE A 8 -2.35 17.04 -0.06
CA PHE A 8 -1.66 16.42 -1.20
C PHE A 8 -2.58 16.10 -2.37
N ILE A 9 -3.88 16.42 -2.25
CA ILE A 9 -4.85 16.14 -3.30
C ILE A 9 -4.89 17.29 -4.29
N SER A 10 -4.67 16.99 -5.59
CA SER A 10 -4.79 17.99 -6.65
C SER A 10 -6.24 18.46 -6.84
N PRO A 11 -6.46 19.70 -7.35
CA PRO A 11 -7.82 20.25 -7.49
C PRO A 11 -8.79 19.36 -8.26
N LYS A 12 -8.33 18.69 -9.33
CA LYS A 12 -9.19 17.81 -10.14
C LYS A 12 -9.75 16.62 -9.36
N TYR A 13 -9.02 16.13 -8.36
CA TYR A 13 -9.47 15.03 -7.53
C TYR A 13 -10.28 15.48 -6.33
N ARG A 14 -10.06 16.69 -5.82
CA ARG A 14 -10.86 17.23 -4.70
C ARG A 14 -12.35 17.28 -5.02
N GLU A 15 -12.68 17.58 -6.27
CA GLU A 15 -14.06 17.63 -6.75
C GLU A 15 -14.74 16.25 -6.77
N LEU A 16 -13.97 15.18 -6.75
CA LEU A 16 -14.48 13.81 -6.78
C LEU A 16 -14.73 13.21 -5.39
N ILE A 17 -14.29 13.87 -4.34
CA ILE A 17 -14.50 13.39 -2.96
C ILE A 17 -15.99 13.47 -2.65
N THR A 18 -16.58 12.34 -2.30
CA THR A 18 -18.01 12.22 -1.96
C THR A 18 -18.26 11.74 -0.54
N GLY A 19 -17.28 11.06 0.05
CA GLY A 19 -17.39 10.50 1.40
C GLY A 19 -16.61 11.30 2.44
N THR A 20 -16.52 10.73 3.62
CA THR A 20 -15.85 11.35 4.78
C THR A 20 -14.70 10.51 5.33
N THR A 21 -14.34 9.41 4.65
CA THR A 21 -13.31 8.50 5.15
C THR A 21 -11.90 8.96 4.83
N ASP A 22 -10.97 8.63 5.70
CA ASP A 22 -9.54 8.88 5.48
C ASP A 22 -9.01 8.07 4.29
N SER A 23 -9.55 6.87 4.07
CA SER A 23 -9.17 6.02 2.94
C SER A 23 -9.48 6.64 1.60
N GLU A 24 -10.62 7.31 1.45
CA GLU A 24 -10.97 8.02 0.22
C GLU A 24 -9.99 9.15 -0.05
N ARG A 25 -9.65 9.93 0.96
CA ARG A 25 -8.69 11.02 0.85
C ARG A 25 -7.29 10.52 0.55
N PHE A 26 -6.88 9.45 1.18
CA PHE A 26 -5.62 8.78 0.87
C PHE A 26 -5.57 8.32 -0.59
N PHE A 27 -6.64 7.74 -1.09
CA PHE A 27 -6.74 7.30 -2.48
C PHE A 27 -6.53 8.46 -3.46
N TYR A 28 -7.18 9.59 -3.25
CA TYR A 28 -7.02 10.74 -4.14
C TYR A 28 -5.66 11.45 -3.98
N ALA A 29 -5.08 11.44 -2.80
CA ALA A 29 -3.70 11.87 -2.61
C ALA A 29 -2.73 10.98 -3.39
N LEU A 30 -2.95 9.65 -3.34
CA LEU A 30 -2.19 8.67 -4.10
C LEU A 30 -2.25 8.94 -5.60
N LEU A 31 -3.45 9.12 -6.15
CA LEU A 31 -3.61 9.44 -7.58
C LEU A 31 -2.91 10.74 -7.96
N SER A 32 -2.96 11.74 -7.10
CA SER A 32 -2.29 13.04 -7.33
C SER A 32 -0.77 12.88 -7.42
N GLN A 33 -0.19 12.12 -6.52
CA GLN A 33 1.27 11.85 -6.53
C GLN A 33 1.66 10.97 -7.72
N ILE A 34 0.84 9.99 -8.10
CA ILE A 34 1.09 9.16 -9.28
C ILE A 34 1.08 10.00 -10.55
N ASP A 35 0.16 10.95 -10.68
CA ASP A 35 0.13 11.85 -11.83
C ASP A 35 1.42 12.69 -11.98
N GLU A 36 2.02 13.09 -10.87
CA GLU A 36 3.23 13.89 -10.89
C GLU A 36 4.51 13.06 -11.03
N LEU A 37 4.60 11.92 -10.37
CA LEU A 37 5.85 11.19 -10.17
C LEU A 37 5.89 9.84 -10.89
N GLY A 38 4.80 9.38 -11.46
CA GLY A 38 4.64 8.03 -11.98
C GLY A 38 4.19 7.05 -10.92
N LEU A 39 3.88 5.82 -11.34
CA LEU A 39 3.23 4.82 -10.50
C LEU A 39 4.02 4.48 -9.23
N VAL A 40 5.24 3.98 -9.37
CA VAL A 40 6.04 3.48 -8.24
C VAL A 40 6.42 4.63 -7.31
N GLU A 41 6.98 5.70 -7.85
CA GLU A 41 7.42 6.84 -7.04
C GLU A 41 6.25 7.62 -6.45
N GLY A 42 5.11 7.68 -7.14
CA GLY A 42 3.89 8.28 -6.60
C GLY A 42 3.36 7.54 -5.39
N ILE A 43 3.37 6.21 -5.42
CA ILE A 43 2.98 5.37 -4.29
C ILE A 43 3.96 5.57 -3.12
N ARG A 44 5.26 5.49 -3.39
CA ARG A 44 6.31 5.68 -2.38
C ARG A 44 6.19 7.05 -1.72
N SER A 45 6.05 8.09 -2.51
CA SER A 45 5.88 9.47 -2.03
C SER A 45 4.67 9.62 -1.13
N THR A 46 3.51 9.11 -1.55
CA THR A 46 2.26 9.22 -0.77
C THR A 46 2.41 8.55 0.60
N VAL A 47 2.92 7.33 0.63
CA VAL A 47 3.10 6.60 1.88
C VAL A 47 4.05 7.36 2.81
N ASN A 48 5.17 7.83 2.31
CA ASN A 48 6.16 8.56 3.11
C ASN A 48 5.63 9.91 3.61
N LEU A 49 4.85 10.63 2.79
CA LEU A 49 4.23 11.88 3.20
C LEU A 49 3.22 11.65 4.34
N VAL A 50 2.37 10.65 4.20
CA VAL A 50 1.38 10.34 5.24
C VAL A 50 2.05 9.84 6.53
N ARG A 51 3.06 9.00 6.42
CA ARG A 51 3.85 8.56 7.59
C ARG A 51 4.43 9.73 8.39
N ALA A 52 4.88 10.77 7.69
CA ALA A 52 5.54 11.91 8.33
C ALA A 52 4.57 12.80 9.13
N ILE A 53 3.28 12.81 8.78
CA ILE A 53 2.34 13.82 9.28
C ILE A 53 1.12 13.26 9.98
N ALA A 54 0.86 11.97 9.89
CA ALA A 54 -0.36 11.35 10.44
C ALA A 54 -0.04 10.31 11.50
N ASP A 55 -0.92 10.21 12.48
CA ASP A 55 -1.02 9.00 13.30
C ASP A 55 -1.70 7.91 12.47
N TYR A 56 -1.06 6.75 12.36
CA TYR A 56 -1.59 5.62 11.62
C TYR A 56 -1.26 4.31 12.32
N SER A 57 -2.10 3.31 12.13
CA SER A 57 -1.82 1.93 12.54
C SER A 57 -1.19 1.16 11.38
N ALA A 58 -1.78 1.25 10.21
CA ALA A 58 -1.26 0.64 8.98
C ALA A 58 -1.67 1.43 7.75
N ILE A 59 -0.80 1.41 6.74
CA ILE A 59 -1.02 1.94 5.40
C ILE A 59 -0.67 0.82 4.40
N ASN A 60 -1.31 -0.32 4.56
CA ASN A 60 -1.15 -1.43 3.63
C ASN A 60 -2.04 -1.21 2.43
N ILE A 61 -1.45 -1.22 1.24
CA ILE A 61 -2.18 -0.98 -0.01
C ILE A 61 -1.77 -1.97 -1.08
N MET A 62 -2.70 -2.26 -1.97
CA MET A 62 -2.46 -2.98 -3.21
C MET A 62 -2.96 -2.13 -4.36
N VAL A 63 -2.13 -1.97 -5.39
CA VAL A 63 -2.46 -1.22 -6.59
C VAL A 63 -2.25 -2.12 -7.80
N GLN A 64 -3.24 -2.20 -8.65
CA GLN A 64 -3.18 -3.00 -9.87
C GLN A 64 -3.42 -2.12 -11.09
N THR A 65 -2.54 -2.25 -12.06
CA THR A 65 -2.70 -1.70 -13.41
C THR A 65 -2.73 -2.85 -14.41
N PRO A 66 -2.96 -2.59 -15.71
CA PRO A 66 -2.86 -3.65 -16.73
C PRO A 66 -1.51 -4.38 -16.73
N GLU A 67 -0.41 -3.69 -16.42
CA GLU A 67 0.95 -4.22 -16.52
C GLU A 67 1.57 -4.59 -15.18
N THR A 68 1.11 -3.98 -14.07
CA THR A 68 1.83 -4.01 -12.80
C THR A 68 0.90 -4.30 -11.63
N LEU A 69 1.39 -5.07 -10.68
CA LEU A 69 0.77 -5.25 -9.36
C LEU A 69 1.76 -4.75 -8.32
N ILE A 70 1.31 -3.89 -7.43
CA ILE A 70 2.13 -3.33 -6.35
C ILE A 70 1.46 -3.60 -5.01
N ALA A 71 2.25 -4.02 -4.03
CA ALA A 71 1.83 -4.11 -2.65
C ALA A 71 2.78 -3.30 -1.76
N VAL A 72 2.22 -2.60 -0.81
CA VAL A 72 2.98 -1.88 0.23
C VAL A 72 2.60 -2.45 1.57
N CYS A 73 3.61 -2.83 2.33
CA CYS A 73 3.49 -3.18 3.74
C CYS A 73 4.06 -2.04 4.56
N GLU A 74 3.20 -1.31 5.25
CA GLU A 74 3.58 -0.19 6.09
C GLU A 74 2.71 -0.14 7.32
N PHE A 75 3.27 -0.40 8.48
CA PHE A 75 2.55 -0.27 9.74
C PHE A 75 3.43 0.37 10.80
N ASN A 76 2.78 1.07 11.72
CA ASN A 76 3.44 1.72 12.84
C ASN A 76 3.56 0.73 14.01
N GLU A 77 4.75 0.26 14.28
CA GLU A 77 5.04 -0.72 15.33
C GLU A 77 4.68 -0.20 16.74
N ASN A 78 4.64 1.11 16.90
CA ASN A 78 4.34 1.77 18.18
C ASN A 78 2.85 2.09 18.36
N ASN A 79 2.03 1.86 17.36
CA ASN A 79 0.60 2.18 17.39
C ASN A 79 -0.24 0.96 17.01
N GLN A 80 -0.10 -0.09 17.81
CA GLN A 80 -0.83 -1.34 17.64
C GLN A 80 -1.84 -1.52 18.77
N SER A 81 -3.02 -2.07 18.46
CA SER A 81 -3.99 -2.41 19.48
C SER A 81 -3.54 -3.63 20.26
N GLU A 82 -3.97 -3.76 21.53
CA GLU A 82 -3.69 -4.94 22.36
C GLU A 82 -4.24 -6.24 21.76
N TRP A 83 -5.22 -6.13 20.87
CA TRP A 83 -5.86 -7.26 20.19
C TRP A 83 -5.14 -7.69 18.91
N SER A 84 -4.20 -6.88 18.43
CA SER A 84 -3.40 -7.21 17.26
C SER A 84 -2.26 -8.14 17.66
N GLY A 85 -2.21 -9.32 17.06
CA GLY A 85 -1.03 -10.16 17.17
C GLY A 85 0.18 -9.49 16.49
N PRO A 86 1.40 -9.99 16.72
CA PRO A 86 2.62 -9.40 16.16
C PRO A 86 2.62 -9.36 14.63
N ASP A 87 1.87 -10.27 13.99
CA ASP A 87 1.82 -10.43 12.54
C ASP A 87 0.56 -9.81 11.90
N HIS A 88 -0.20 -9.01 12.65
CA HIS A 88 -1.53 -8.56 12.23
C HIS A 88 -1.53 -7.77 10.93
N TYR A 89 -0.53 -6.92 10.71
CA TYR A 89 -0.42 -6.08 9.52
C TYR A 89 0.61 -6.58 8.50
N GLU A 90 1.23 -7.72 8.74
CA GLU A 90 2.16 -8.30 7.77
C GLU A 90 1.44 -8.74 6.50
N LEU A 91 2.13 -8.63 5.38
CA LEU A 91 1.68 -9.16 4.11
C LEU A 91 2.53 -10.36 3.71
N ARG A 92 1.94 -11.27 2.97
CA ARG A 92 2.57 -12.47 2.44
C ARG A 92 2.31 -12.57 0.96
N PHE A 93 3.25 -13.17 0.25
CA PHE A 93 3.06 -13.43 -1.17
C PHE A 93 3.56 -14.82 -1.55
N SER A 94 3.04 -15.34 -2.64
CA SER A 94 3.41 -16.64 -3.18
C SER A 94 3.19 -16.66 -4.69
N VAL A 95 4.08 -17.35 -5.41
CA VAL A 95 3.90 -17.62 -6.84
C VAL A 95 3.54 -19.10 -7.00
N ARG A 96 2.36 -19.38 -7.52
CA ARG A 96 1.83 -20.75 -7.66
C ARG A 96 1.14 -20.90 -9.01
N ASP A 97 1.50 -21.91 -9.78
CA ASP A 97 0.78 -22.33 -11.00
C ASP A 97 0.50 -21.16 -11.97
N GLY A 98 1.46 -20.24 -12.11
CA GLY A 98 1.31 -19.07 -12.97
C GLY A 98 0.53 -17.91 -12.36
N ASP A 99 0.17 -17.99 -11.09
CA ASP A 99 -0.51 -16.94 -10.35
C ASP A 99 0.43 -16.29 -9.31
N PHE A 100 0.30 -14.99 -9.15
CA PHE A 100 0.93 -14.25 -8.07
C PHE A 100 -0.12 -13.90 -7.02
N LEU A 101 0.10 -14.37 -5.80
CA LEU A 101 -0.84 -14.22 -4.69
C LEU A 101 -0.27 -13.28 -3.64
N ILE A 102 -1.08 -12.34 -3.17
CA ILE A 102 -0.75 -11.47 -2.04
C ILE A 102 -1.89 -11.55 -1.03
N ALA A 103 -1.55 -11.73 0.24
CA ALA A 103 -2.54 -11.87 1.29
C ALA A 103 -2.03 -11.34 2.63
N SER A 104 -2.96 -10.94 3.48
CA SER A 104 -2.68 -10.59 4.88
C SER A 104 -2.56 -11.82 5.78
N THR A 105 -3.10 -12.96 5.34
CA THR A 105 -3.04 -14.24 6.05
C THR A 105 -2.80 -15.35 5.04
N GLY A 106 -1.85 -16.21 5.32
CA GLY A 106 -1.56 -17.37 4.49
C GLY A 106 -2.64 -18.46 4.65
N TRP A 107 -2.84 -19.25 3.60
CA TRP A 107 -3.71 -20.44 3.63
C TRP A 107 -3.06 -21.59 2.86
N GLY A 108 -3.54 -22.80 3.09
CA GLY A 108 -3.02 -23.99 2.43
C GLY A 108 -1.59 -24.31 2.87
N ASN A 109 -0.87 -25.11 2.09
CA ASN A 109 0.53 -25.43 2.37
C ASN A 109 1.43 -24.32 1.78
N THR A 110 1.97 -23.62 2.45
CA THR A 110 3.07 -23.05 3.10
C THR A 110 4.27 -22.48 2.33
N ASP A 111 4.15 -22.16 1.02
CA ASP A 111 5.20 -21.47 0.27
C ASP A 111 4.98 -19.95 0.28
N TRP A 112 4.59 -19.43 1.41
CA TRP A 112 4.42 -18.00 1.58
C TRP A 112 5.73 -17.34 1.97
N GLU A 113 6.10 -16.29 1.24
CA GLU A 113 7.16 -15.37 1.63
C GLU A 113 6.56 -14.14 2.30
N HIS A 114 7.30 -13.53 3.21
CA HIS A 114 6.86 -12.34 3.91
C HIS A 114 7.29 -11.08 3.17
N LEU A 115 6.39 -10.12 3.08
CA LEU A 115 6.73 -8.74 2.78
C LEU A 115 6.85 -8.02 4.12
N ASP A 116 8.07 -7.61 4.45
CA ASP A 116 8.36 -6.99 5.73
C ASP A 116 7.80 -5.57 5.81
N ASN A 117 7.70 -5.07 7.04
CA ASN A 117 7.31 -3.68 7.25
C ASN A 117 8.25 -2.71 6.53
N HIS A 118 7.71 -1.60 6.06
CA HIS A 118 8.42 -0.57 5.32
C HIS A 118 8.97 -1.02 3.95
N GLN A 119 8.28 -1.97 3.32
CA GLN A 119 8.66 -2.49 2.01
C GLN A 119 7.57 -2.34 0.95
N MET A 120 8.04 -2.22 -0.28
CA MET A 120 7.19 -2.22 -1.49
C MET A 120 7.58 -3.40 -2.37
N LEU A 121 6.57 -4.14 -2.79
CA LEU A 121 6.66 -5.23 -3.77
C LEU A 121 6.11 -4.73 -5.10
N VAL A 122 6.88 -4.88 -6.16
CA VAL A 122 6.46 -4.53 -7.53
C VAL A 122 6.54 -5.78 -8.40
N VAL A 123 5.44 -6.15 -9.02
CA VAL A 123 5.30 -7.37 -9.84
C VAL A 123 4.96 -6.99 -11.28
N ASN A 124 5.70 -7.56 -12.22
CA ASN A 124 5.33 -7.55 -13.64
C ASN A 124 4.24 -8.60 -13.87
N ARG A 125 3.05 -8.18 -14.28
CA ARG A 125 1.91 -9.08 -14.42
C ARG A 125 2.04 -10.08 -15.58
N SER A 126 2.84 -9.75 -16.59
CA SER A 126 3.06 -10.64 -17.73
C SER A 126 4.05 -11.76 -17.43
N THR A 127 5.12 -11.45 -16.73
CA THR A 127 6.22 -12.38 -16.46
C THR A 127 6.20 -12.96 -15.05
N LEU A 128 5.48 -12.33 -14.13
CA LEU A 128 5.48 -12.57 -12.68
C LEU A 128 6.83 -12.32 -12.01
N GLU A 129 7.79 -11.73 -12.73
CA GLU A 129 9.01 -11.23 -12.11
C GLU A 129 8.68 -10.11 -11.12
N TYR A 130 9.37 -10.09 -10.01
CA TYR A 130 9.11 -9.11 -8.97
C TYR A 130 10.38 -8.58 -8.33
N SER A 131 10.25 -7.43 -7.69
CA SER A 131 11.31 -6.83 -6.88
C SER A 131 10.72 -6.29 -5.58
N ILE A 132 11.54 -6.28 -4.53
CA ILE A 132 11.21 -5.71 -3.23
C ILE A 132 12.20 -4.59 -2.96
N SER A 133 11.69 -3.45 -2.53
CA SER A 133 12.49 -2.27 -2.20
C SER A 133 11.97 -1.60 -0.94
N PRO A 134 12.82 -0.85 -0.21
CA PRO A 134 12.35 -0.04 0.91
C PRO A 134 11.46 1.12 0.43
N LEU A 135 10.61 1.57 1.33
CA LEU A 135 9.78 2.76 1.13
C LEU A 135 10.57 4.06 1.33
#